data_ffc9ec77151bbb70def91213437c2cbd
#
_entry.id   ffc9ec77151bbb70def91213437c2cbd
#
_cell.length_a   1.000
_cell.length_b   1.000
_cell.length_c   1.000
_cell.angle_alpha   90.00
_cell.angle_beta   90.00
_cell.angle_gamma   90.00
#
_symmetry.space_group_name_H-M   'P 1'
#
loop_
_entity.id
_entity.type
_entity.pdbx_description
1 polymer ?
#
loop_
_entity_poly.entity_id
_entity_poly.type
_entity_poly.pdbx_seq_one_letter_code
_entity_poly.pdbx_strand_id
1 'polypeptide(L)'
;MTFGIQRLGPADLGLLLDLQEKIHAAQPDPDTFQRSTPEFLAYCLADGGRCYRAVHGDETVAYRIVYFPRERPFNLAIDTTVPAAEYGTVAHFDTIGVLPDWRGHGLARRLNSRALTDLADTGTRHILATSAPTNPYGVRALTEAGSRAIGVVEKFGGKLRLLFYRPYPQAWPAAPAIGAQPVAAARRRVALVDTAALVDAFRQGWVGAGVRFAASGAADLRMVRSCLPVSLRTYD
;
A
#
# COMPACT_ATOMS: atom_id res chain seq x y z
N MET A 1 25.93 -3.47 2.62
CA MET A 1 25.28 -4.49 1.75
C MET A 1 24.70 -3.82 0.52
N THR A 2 24.95 -4.39 -0.65
CA THR A 2 24.42 -3.87 -1.92
C THR A 2 23.24 -4.72 -2.38
N PHE A 3 22.16 -4.09 -2.81
CA PHE A 3 20.96 -4.76 -3.31
C PHE A 3 20.64 -4.25 -4.72
N GLY A 4 20.41 -5.18 -5.65
CA GLY A 4 19.87 -4.89 -6.97
C GLY A 4 18.35 -4.94 -6.97
N ILE A 5 17.70 -4.08 -7.79
CA ILE A 5 16.26 -4.18 -8.05
C ILE A 5 16.09 -4.54 -9.52
N GLN A 6 15.39 -5.64 -9.78
CA GLN A 6 15.15 -6.17 -11.10
C GLN A 6 13.66 -6.31 -11.36
N ARG A 7 13.24 -6.07 -12.60
CA ARG A 7 11.88 -6.36 -13.05
C ARG A 7 11.75 -7.84 -13.36
N LEU A 8 10.59 -8.40 -12.98
CA LEU A 8 10.22 -9.78 -13.26
C LEU A 8 9.29 -9.86 -14.48
N GLY A 9 9.31 -11.01 -15.14
CA GLY A 9 8.47 -11.35 -16.28
C GLY A 9 7.79 -12.71 -16.13
N PRO A 10 7.06 -13.18 -17.15
CA PRO A 10 6.27 -14.42 -17.08
C PRO A 10 7.05 -15.67 -16.67
N ALA A 11 8.35 -15.74 -17.02
CA ALA A 11 9.21 -16.86 -16.65
C ALA A 11 9.50 -16.95 -15.12
N ASP A 12 9.24 -15.87 -14.37
CA ASP A 12 9.56 -15.79 -12.95
C ASP A 12 8.37 -16.21 -12.04
N LEU A 13 7.30 -16.81 -12.59
CA LEU A 13 6.11 -17.20 -11.81
C LEU A 13 6.47 -18.14 -10.66
N GLY A 14 7.26 -19.18 -10.91
CA GLY A 14 7.69 -20.12 -9.88
C GLY A 14 8.47 -19.44 -8.78
N LEU A 15 9.38 -18.54 -9.13
CA LEU A 15 10.15 -17.75 -8.16
C LEU A 15 9.23 -16.94 -7.22
N LEU A 16 8.20 -16.27 -7.77
CA LEU A 16 7.28 -15.48 -6.95
C LEU A 16 6.42 -16.35 -6.03
N LEU A 17 5.97 -17.51 -6.51
CA LEU A 17 5.20 -18.46 -5.71
C LEU A 17 6.03 -18.97 -4.53
N ASP A 18 7.25 -19.42 -4.77
CA ASP A 18 8.16 -19.89 -3.72
C ASP A 18 8.47 -18.80 -2.68
N LEU A 19 8.73 -17.59 -3.15
CA LEU A 19 9.04 -16.47 -2.27
C LEU A 19 7.83 -16.05 -1.43
N GLN A 20 6.64 -16.06 -2.03
CA GLN A 20 5.37 -15.80 -1.34
C GLN A 20 5.12 -16.82 -0.22
N GLU A 21 5.33 -18.12 -0.49
CA GLU A 21 5.17 -19.18 0.52
C GLU A 21 6.16 -19.03 1.68
N LYS A 22 7.44 -18.78 1.39
CA LYS A 22 8.46 -18.53 2.43
C LYS A 22 8.08 -17.35 3.32
N ILE A 23 7.61 -16.25 2.72
CA ILE A 23 7.23 -15.04 3.46
C ILE A 23 5.96 -15.28 4.27
N HIS A 24 4.96 -15.99 3.71
CA HIS A 24 3.71 -16.32 4.39
C HIS A 24 3.96 -17.24 5.59
N ALA A 25 4.73 -18.30 5.42
CA ALA A 25 5.06 -19.24 6.48
C ALA A 25 5.81 -18.57 7.66
N ALA A 26 6.52 -17.48 7.40
CA ALA A 26 7.24 -16.71 8.41
C ALA A 26 6.41 -15.59 9.07
N GLN A 27 5.10 -15.48 8.78
CA GLN A 27 4.25 -14.51 9.45
C GLN A 27 3.78 -15.04 10.81
N PRO A 28 3.89 -14.27 11.89
CA PRO A 28 3.32 -14.64 13.19
C PRO A 28 1.79 -14.77 13.13
N ASP A 29 1.14 -13.95 12.31
CA ASP A 29 -0.28 -13.97 12.02
C ASP A 29 -0.48 -14.09 10.50
N PRO A 30 -0.91 -15.27 10.00
CA PRO A 30 -1.13 -15.51 8.57
C PRO A 30 -2.13 -14.55 7.93
N ASP A 31 -3.07 -14.00 8.70
CA ASP A 31 -4.09 -13.06 8.20
C ASP A 31 -3.55 -11.69 7.84
N THR A 32 -2.34 -11.37 8.28
CA THR A 32 -1.65 -10.12 7.90
C THR A 32 -1.13 -10.12 6.48
N PHE A 33 -0.93 -11.31 5.89
CA PHE A 33 -0.37 -11.47 4.55
C PHE A 33 -1.31 -12.30 3.66
N GLN A 34 -1.98 -11.63 2.72
CA GLN A 34 -2.85 -12.31 1.76
C GLN A 34 -2.00 -12.86 0.60
N ARG A 35 -2.05 -14.19 0.42
CA ARG A 35 -1.41 -14.83 -0.75
C ARG A 35 -2.19 -14.54 -2.02
N SER A 36 -1.45 -14.29 -3.09
CA SER A 36 -2.00 -14.18 -4.45
C SER A 36 -2.06 -15.55 -5.10
N THR A 37 -3.09 -15.79 -5.94
CA THR A 37 -3.20 -17.04 -6.70
C THR A 37 -2.19 -17.09 -7.85
N PRO A 38 -1.82 -18.30 -8.35
CA PRO A 38 -0.95 -18.43 -9.51
C PRO A 38 -1.45 -17.65 -10.73
N GLU A 39 -2.76 -17.66 -10.99
CA GLU A 39 -3.40 -16.96 -12.11
C GLU A 39 -3.28 -15.44 -11.98
N PHE A 40 -3.44 -14.92 -10.76
CA PHE A 40 -3.25 -13.49 -10.49
C PHE A 40 -1.79 -13.07 -10.68
N LEU A 41 -0.83 -13.87 -10.19
CA LEU A 41 0.59 -13.62 -10.38
C LEU A 41 0.99 -13.67 -11.85
N ALA A 42 0.52 -14.69 -12.58
CA ALA A 42 0.77 -14.80 -14.03
C ALA A 42 0.24 -13.58 -14.78
N TYR A 43 -0.97 -13.10 -14.45
CA TYR A 43 -1.54 -11.88 -15.02
C TYR A 43 -0.66 -10.65 -14.72
N CYS A 44 -0.19 -10.48 -13.47
CA CYS A 44 0.64 -9.35 -13.08
C CYS A 44 2.05 -9.39 -13.70
N LEU A 45 2.60 -10.59 -13.94
CA LEU A 45 3.91 -10.79 -14.57
C LEU A 45 3.88 -10.52 -16.07
N ALA A 46 2.72 -10.67 -16.71
CA ALA A 46 2.48 -10.29 -18.10
C ALA A 46 2.14 -8.78 -18.20
N ASP A 47 1.01 -8.46 -18.81
CA ASP A 47 0.59 -7.07 -19.08
C ASP A 47 -0.33 -6.48 -17.99
N GLY A 48 -0.77 -7.32 -17.04
CA GLY A 48 -1.68 -6.92 -15.96
C GLY A 48 -1.02 -6.21 -14.78
N GLY A 49 0.28 -6.02 -14.83
CA GLY A 49 1.01 -5.39 -13.74
C GLY A 49 2.47 -5.14 -14.01
N ARG A 50 3.19 -4.84 -12.94
CA ARG A 50 4.65 -4.76 -12.91
C ARG A 50 5.16 -5.40 -11.63
N CYS A 51 5.96 -6.43 -11.77
CA CYS A 51 6.54 -7.16 -10.65
C CYS A 51 8.04 -6.90 -10.57
N TYR A 52 8.54 -6.85 -9.36
CA TYR A 52 9.94 -6.56 -9.06
C TYR A 52 10.47 -7.50 -8.00
N ARG A 53 11.77 -7.81 -8.07
CA ARG A 53 12.51 -8.44 -6.99
C ARG A 53 13.67 -7.58 -6.50
N ALA A 54 14.03 -7.73 -5.24
CA ALA A 54 15.30 -7.28 -4.71
C ALA A 54 16.23 -8.49 -4.59
N VAL A 55 17.47 -8.33 -5.05
CA VAL A 55 18.49 -9.39 -5.00
C VAL A 55 19.68 -8.94 -4.17
N HIS A 56 20.29 -9.89 -3.44
CA HIS A 56 21.59 -9.77 -2.79
C HIS A 56 22.47 -10.94 -3.25
N GLY A 57 23.51 -10.64 -4.03
CA GLY A 57 24.19 -11.69 -4.79
C GLY A 57 23.19 -12.36 -5.74
N ASP A 58 23.11 -13.69 -5.67
CA ASP A 58 22.17 -14.49 -6.48
C ASP A 58 20.83 -14.74 -5.78
N GLU A 59 20.69 -14.35 -4.53
CA GLU A 59 19.49 -14.61 -3.74
C GLU A 59 18.43 -13.54 -3.96
N THR A 60 17.18 -13.96 -4.23
CA THR A 60 16.01 -13.08 -4.20
C THR A 60 15.49 -12.95 -2.78
N VAL A 61 15.53 -11.74 -2.22
CA VAL A 61 15.29 -11.47 -0.81
C VAL A 61 13.99 -10.71 -0.52
N ALA A 62 13.40 -10.11 -1.55
CA ALA A 62 12.13 -9.37 -1.46
C ALA A 62 11.48 -9.24 -2.82
N TYR A 63 10.17 -8.96 -2.83
CA TYR A 63 9.43 -8.68 -4.06
C TYR A 63 8.36 -7.62 -3.88
N ARG A 64 7.87 -7.06 -5.00
CA ARG A 64 6.78 -6.11 -5.10
C ARG A 64 5.91 -6.44 -6.29
N ILE A 65 4.59 -6.43 -6.10
CA ILE A 65 3.60 -6.53 -7.17
C ILE A 65 2.87 -5.18 -7.28
N VAL A 66 2.87 -4.61 -8.47
CA VAL A 66 1.95 -3.56 -8.89
C VAL A 66 0.94 -4.19 -9.83
N TYR A 67 -0.33 -4.03 -9.53
CA TYR A 67 -1.43 -4.59 -10.30
C TYR A 67 -2.21 -3.47 -10.99
N PHE A 68 -2.55 -3.66 -12.26
CA PHE A 68 -3.43 -2.77 -13.03
C PHE A 68 -4.80 -3.42 -13.16
N PRO A 69 -5.80 -2.99 -12.36
CA PRO A 69 -7.12 -3.61 -12.37
C PRO A 69 -7.86 -3.39 -13.69
N ARG A 70 -7.68 -2.23 -14.33
CA ARG A 70 -8.43 -1.87 -15.55
C ARG A 70 -9.93 -2.10 -15.32
N GLU A 71 -10.58 -2.92 -16.15
CA GLU A 71 -12.00 -3.27 -16.05
C GLU A 71 -12.28 -4.51 -15.17
N ARG A 72 -11.27 -5.07 -14.53
CA ARG A 72 -11.45 -6.27 -13.69
C ARG A 72 -12.23 -5.94 -12.42
N PRO A 73 -13.03 -6.93 -11.89
CA PRO A 73 -13.90 -6.70 -10.74
C PRO A 73 -13.14 -6.26 -9.47
N PHE A 74 -11.91 -6.76 -9.28
CA PHE A 74 -11.09 -6.36 -8.14
C PHE A 74 -10.39 -5.04 -8.42
N ASN A 75 -11.13 -3.95 -8.22
CA ASN A 75 -10.59 -2.59 -8.30
C ASN A 75 -10.94 -1.82 -7.02
N LEU A 76 -9.94 -1.47 -6.23
CA LEU A 76 -10.11 -0.73 -4.97
C LEU A 76 -10.70 0.67 -5.17
N ALA A 77 -10.66 1.23 -6.37
CA ALA A 77 -11.28 2.52 -6.67
C ALA A 77 -12.80 2.50 -6.51
N ILE A 78 -13.43 1.32 -6.61
CA ILE A 78 -14.87 1.14 -6.39
C ILE A 78 -15.28 1.60 -4.99
N ASP A 79 -14.43 1.41 -4.00
CA ASP A 79 -14.70 1.81 -2.61
C ASP A 79 -14.41 3.31 -2.36
N THR A 80 -14.03 4.06 -3.38
CA THR A 80 -13.60 5.46 -3.26
C THR A 80 -14.44 6.39 -4.13
N THR A 81 -14.24 7.68 -3.95
CA THR A 81 -14.85 8.72 -4.80
C THR A 81 -14.11 8.95 -6.13
N VAL A 82 -13.13 8.12 -6.49
CA VAL A 82 -12.51 8.15 -7.83
C VAL A 82 -13.61 7.92 -8.88
N PRO A 83 -13.71 8.78 -9.89
CA PRO A 83 -14.74 8.63 -10.94
C PRO A 83 -14.56 7.31 -11.71
N ALA A 84 -15.67 6.65 -12.06
CA ALA A 84 -15.60 5.39 -12.81
C ALA A 84 -14.86 5.53 -14.14
N ALA A 85 -14.98 6.68 -14.81
CA ALA A 85 -14.24 6.97 -16.05
C ALA A 85 -12.71 6.98 -15.87
N GLU A 86 -12.21 7.06 -14.64
CA GLU A 86 -10.78 7.06 -14.32
C GLU A 86 -10.26 5.69 -13.83
N TYR A 87 -11.11 4.65 -13.74
CA TYR A 87 -10.70 3.32 -13.27
C TYR A 87 -9.59 2.69 -14.12
N GLY A 88 -9.53 3.01 -15.41
CA GLY A 88 -8.44 2.58 -16.30
C GLY A 88 -7.07 3.17 -15.95
N THR A 89 -7.02 4.24 -15.16
CA THR A 89 -5.79 4.93 -14.73
C THR A 89 -5.36 4.54 -13.30
N VAL A 90 -5.98 3.50 -12.73
CA VAL A 90 -5.70 3.01 -11.38
C VAL A 90 -4.58 1.98 -11.40
N ALA A 91 -3.65 2.09 -10.46
CA ALA A 91 -2.70 1.04 -10.12
C ALA A 91 -2.88 0.65 -8.65
N HIS A 92 -2.81 -0.65 -8.35
CA HIS A 92 -2.71 -1.10 -6.97
C HIS A 92 -1.25 -1.36 -6.60
N PHE A 93 -0.83 -0.81 -5.49
CA PHE A 93 0.34 -1.29 -4.79
C PHE A 93 -0.08 -2.53 -4.01
N ASP A 94 -0.16 -3.68 -4.73
CA ASP A 94 -0.77 -4.91 -4.22
C ASP A 94 0.07 -5.54 -3.11
N THR A 95 1.02 -6.39 -3.43
CA THR A 95 1.80 -7.10 -2.44
C THR A 95 3.24 -6.61 -2.39
N ILE A 96 3.78 -6.46 -1.18
CA ILE A 96 5.20 -6.31 -0.92
C ILE A 96 5.61 -7.31 0.14
N GLY A 97 6.64 -8.10 -0.13
CA GLY A 97 7.16 -9.11 0.78
C GLY A 97 8.67 -9.00 0.91
N VAL A 98 9.16 -9.17 2.14
CA VAL A 98 10.59 -9.21 2.45
C VAL A 98 10.85 -10.43 3.34
N LEU A 99 11.80 -11.27 2.96
CA LEU A 99 12.23 -12.41 3.77
C LEU A 99 12.67 -11.95 5.17
N PRO A 100 12.39 -12.70 6.24
CA PRO A 100 12.64 -12.28 7.63
C PRO A 100 14.05 -11.76 7.87
N ASP A 101 15.05 -12.49 7.43
CA ASP A 101 16.47 -12.17 7.66
C ASP A 101 16.92 -10.89 6.94
N TRP A 102 16.12 -10.42 5.97
CA TRP A 102 16.41 -9.25 5.17
C TRP A 102 15.52 -8.04 5.53
N ARG A 103 14.70 -8.14 6.58
CA ARG A 103 13.94 -7.02 7.11
C ARG A 103 14.86 -5.97 7.72
N GLY A 104 14.40 -4.72 7.78
CA GLY A 104 15.21 -3.62 8.31
C GLY A 104 16.22 -2.99 7.34
N HIS A 105 16.47 -3.58 6.17
CA HIS A 105 17.44 -3.08 5.18
C HIS A 105 16.87 -2.07 4.17
N GLY A 106 15.67 -1.57 4.40
CA GLY A 106 15.03 -0.55 3.55
C GLY A 106 14.55 -1.07 2.18
N LEU A 107 14.42 -2.39 2.01
CA LEU A 107 14.05 -3.02 0.73
C LEU A 107 12.66 -2.61 0.26
N ALA A 108 11.68 -2.51 1.17
CA ALA A 108 10.34 -2.05 0.83
C ALA A 108 10.37 -0.63 0.22
N ARG A 109 11.16 0.29 0.79
CA ARG A 109 11.32 1.64 0.24
C ARG A 109 11.95 1.63 -1.15
N ARG A 110 13.01 0.82 -1.36
CA ARG A 110 13.69 0.72 -2.66
C ARG A 110 12.75 0.17 -3.74
N LEU A 111 12.02 -0.91 -3.42
CA LEU A 111 11.03 -1.51 -4.32
C LEU A 111 9.89 -0.54 -4.66
N ASN A 112 9.36 0.17 -3.64
CA ASN A 112 8.34 1.20 -3.86
C ASN A 112 8.85 2.35 -4.74
N SER A 113 10.09 2.83 -4.50
CA SER A 113 10.69 3.90 -5.33
C SER A 113 10.84 3.46 -6.78
N ARG A 114 11.32 2.24 -7.02
CA ARG A 114 11.43 1.69 -8.37
C ARG A 114 10.07 1.57 -9.05
N ALA A 115 9.07 1.02 -8.35
CA ALA A 115 7.72 0.90 -8.87
C ALA A 115 7.11 2.26 -9.22
N LEU A 116 7.30 3.27 -8.36
CA LEU A 116 6.84 4.64 -8.63
C LEU A 116 7.52 5.24 -9.87
N THR A 117 8.82 5.07 -10.02
CA THR A 117 9.53 5.56 -11.22
C THR A 117 8.98 4.92 -12.49
N ASP A 118 8.77 3.61 -12.47
CA ASP A 118 8.34 2.86 -13.65
C ASP A 118 6.84 3.05 -13.98
N LEU A 119 6.05 3.69 -13.10
CA LEU A 119 4.66 4.05 -13.40
C LEU A 119 4.53 5.32 -14.26
N ALA A 120 5.59 6.08 -14.46
CA ALA A 120 5.54 7.38 -15.15
C ALA A 120 5.01 7.30 -16.59
N ASP A 121 5.22 6.18 -17.25
CA ASP A 121 4.83 5.94 -18.65
C ASP A 121 3.55 5.11 -18.82
N THR A 122 2.82 4.82 -17.71
CA THR A 122 1.65 3.94 -17.73
C THR A 122 0.31 4.67 -17.82
N GLY A 123 0.30 5.99 -17.78
CA GLY A 123 -0.94 6.76 -17.65
C GLY A 123 -1.62 6.65 -16.29
N THR A 124 -0.96 6.05 -15.29
CA THR A 124 -1.48 5.95 -13.92
C THR A 124 -1.72 7.33 -13.32
N ARG A 125 -2.88 7.53 -12.69
CA ARG A 125 -3.27 8.75 -11.97
C ARG A 125 -3.59 8.49 -10.50
N HIS A 126 -3.98 7.27 -10.16
CA HIS A 126 -4.42 6.86 -8.84
C HIS A 126 -3.66 5.61 -8.41
N ILE A 127 -3.01 5.66 -7.25
CA ILE A 127 -2.41 4.49 -6.63
C ILE A 127 -3.22 4.14 -5.39
N LEU A 128 -3.70 2.91 -5.33
CA LEU A 128 -4.47 2.37 -4.21
C LEU A 128 -3.73 1.16 -3.62
N ALA A 129 -3.94 0.92 -2.35
CA ALA A 129 -3.38 -0.22 -1.64
C ALA A 129 -4.23 -0.56 -0.42
N THR A 130 -4.08 -1.78 0.10
CA THR A 130 -4.60 -2.13 1.40
C THR A 130 -3.53 -2.71 2.31
N SER A 131 -3.72 -2.58 3.62
CA SER A 131 -2.90 -3.26 4.64
C SER A 131 -3.76 -3.64 5.83
N ALA A 132 -3.48 -4.78 6.44
CA ALA A 132 -4.11 -5.13 7.71
C ALA A 132 -3.73 -4.08 8.78
N PRO A 133 -4.65 -3.64 9.65
CA PRO A 133 -4.32 -2.77 10.78
C PRO A 133 -3.28 -3.42 11.72
N THR A 134 -3.30 -4.75 11.81
CA THR A 134 -2.33 -5.54 12.59
C THR A 134 -0.94 -5.65 11.95
N ASN A 135 -0.74 -5.09 10.74
CA ASN A 135 0.55 -5.04 10.05
C ASN A 135 1.15 -3.63 10.02
N PRO A 136 1.72 -3.13 11.13
CA PRO A 136 2.25 -1.77 11.20
C PRO A 136 3.41 -1.52 10.23
N TYR A 137 4.16 -2.56 9.86
CA TYR A 137 5.26 -2.44 8.88
C TYR A 137 4.74 -2.24 7.45
N GLY A 138 3.64 -2.93 7.08
CA GLY A 138 2.94 -2.69 5.81
C GLY A 138 2.35 -1.28 5.74
N VAL A 139 1.69 -0.84 6.81
CA VAL A 139 1.16 0.53 6.94
C VAL A 139 2.28 1.57 6.82
N ARG A 140 3.42 1.34 7.49
CA ARG A 140 4.60 2.20 7.40
C ARG A 140 5.15 2.25 5.97
N ALA A 141 5.32 1.11 5.32
CA ALA A 141 5.85 1.04 3.96
C ALA A 141 5.00 1.82 2.95
N LEU A 142 3.66 1.77 3.09
CA LEU A 142 2.73 2.53 2.25
C LEU A 142 2.77 4.03 2.54
N THR A 143 2.81 4.42 3.81
CA THR A 143 2.89 5.85 4.18
C THR A 143 4.24 6.48 3.80
N GLU A 144 5.34 5.73 3.91
CA GLU A 144 6.67 6.17 3.44
C GLU A 144 6.74 6.26 1.90
N ALA A 145 5.95 5.45 1.17
CA ALA A 145 5.77 5.59 -0.27
C ALA A 145 4.87 6.78 -0.67
N GLY A 146 4.45 7.59 0.29
CA GLY A 146 3.63 8.78 0.07
C GLY A 146 2.13 8.52 0.00
N SER A 147 1.65 7.33 0.32
CA SER A 147 0.21 7.05 0.43
C SER A 147 -0.37 7.56 1.74
N ARG A 148 -1.68 7.81 1.76
CA ARG A 148 -2.43 8.14 2.98
C ARG A 148 -3.50 7.08 3.21
N ALA A 149 -3.64 6.62 4.45
CA ALA A 149 -4.79 5.81 4.83
C ALA A 149 -6.03 6.73 4.84
N ILE A 150 -7.06 6.35 4.08
CA ILE A 150 -8.28 7.14 3.88
C ILE A 150 -9.51 6.49 4.49
N GLY A 151 -9.39 5.27 4.98
CA GLY A 151 -10.50 4.57 5.61
C GLY A 151 -10.21 3.12 5.96
N VAL A 152 -11.23 2.43 6.45
CA VAL A 152 -11.26 0.99 6.72
C VAL A 152 -12.29 0.34 5.82
N VAL A 153 -11.92 -0.77 5.19
CA VAL A 153 -12.77 -1.56 4.30
C VAL A 153 -12.67 -3.04 4.65
N GLU A 154 -13.70 -3.80 4.32
CA GLU A 154 -13.66 -5.26 4.40
C GLU A 154 -13.25 -5.83 3.05
N LYS A 155 -12.24 -6.69 3.03
CA LYS A 155 -11.73 -7.37 1.84
C LYS A 155 -11.36 -8.82 2.18
N PHE A 156 -11.15 -9.63 1.16
CA PHE A 156 -10.62 -10.98 1.31
C PHE A 156 -11.44 -11.86 2.29
N GLY A 157 -12.78 -11.86 2.14
CA GLY A 157 -13.66 -12.67 2.99
C GLY A 157 -13.92 -12.07 4.37
N GLY A 158 -14.14 -10.75 4.47
CA GLY A 158 -14.52 -10.07 5.72
C GLY A 158 -13.32 -9.56 6.54
N LYS A 159 -12.10 -9.67 6.02
CA LYS A 159 -10.91 -9.17 6.72
C LYS A 159 -10.84 -7.65 6.67
N LEU A 160 -10.70 -7.00 7.83
CA LEU A 160 -10.53 -5.55 7.90
C LEU A 160 -9.19 -5.12 7.31
N ARG A 161 -9.23 -4.08 6.49
CA ARG A 161 -8.07 -3.48 5.83
C ARG A 161 -8.15 -1.95 5.92
N LEU A 162 -7.04 -1.32 6.22
CA LEU A 162 -6.86 0.10 5.92
C LEU A 162 -6.76 0.26 4.42
N LEU A 163 -7.55 1.16 3.84
CA LEU A 163 -7.45 1.54 2.44
C LEU A 163 -6.56 2.78 2.32
N PHE A 164 -5.59 2.68 1.41
CA PHE A 164 -4.63 3.74 1.13
C PHE A 164 -4.86 4.31 -0.25
N TYR A 165 -4.65 5.61 -0.37
CA TYR A 165 -4.68 6.34 -1.62
C TYR A 165 -3.45 7.23 -1.77
N ARG A 166 -2.96 7.36 -3.00
CA ARG A 166 -1.92 8.30 -3.42
C ARG A 166 -2.25 8.84 -4.81
N PRO A 167 -2.38 10.16 -5.01
CA PRO A 167 -2.41 10.74 -6.35
C PRO A 167 -1.06 10.55 -7.04
N TYR A 168 -1.06 10.40 -8.36
CA TYR A 168 0.16 10.17 -9.12
C TYR A 168 0.08 10.90 -10.48
N PRO A 169 1.16 11.43 -11.02
CA PRO A 169 2.54 11.49 -10.45
C PRO A 169 2.69 12.52 -9.32
N GLN A 170 1.68 13.34 -9.11
CA GLN A 170 1.70 14.43 -8.13
C GLN A 170 1.82 13.87 -6.72
N ALA A 171 2.66 14.52 -5.90
CA ALA A 171 2.60 14.30 -4.47
C ALA A 171 1.30 14.91 -3.89
N TRP A 172 0.90 14.48 -2.69
CA TRP A 172 -0.16 15.13 -1.93
C TRP A 172 0.05 16.64 -1.93
N PRO A 173 -0.95 17.45 -2.26
CA PRO A 173 -0.80 18.88 -2.15
C PRO A 173 -0.34 19.22 -0.73
N ALA A 174 0.65 20.08 -0.59
CA ALA A 174 0.94 20.71 0.68
C ALA A 174 -0.38 21.30 1.19
N ALA A 175 -0.65 21.16 2.49
CA ALA A 175 -1.84 21.79 3.06
C ALA A 175 -1.90 23.23 2.55
N PRO A 176 -3.04 23.67 1.97
CA PRO A 176 -3.12 25.01 1.43
C PRO A 176 -2.70 25.99 2.52
N ALA A 177 -1.83 26.92 2.19
CA ALA A 177 -1.56 28.08 3.01
C ALA A 177 -2.84 28.94 3.00
N ILE A 178 -3.83 28.54 3.80
CA ILE A 178 -4.99 29.37 4.07
C ILE A 178 -4.50 30.47 5.00
N GLY A 179 -4.35 31.68 4.44
CA GLY A 179 -4.20 32.94 5.14
C GLY A 179 -3.34 32.87 6.40
N ALA A 180 -2.03 33.07 6.27
CA ALA A 180 -1.09 33.63 7.22
C ALA A 180 -1.17 33.26 8.71
N GLN A 181 -1.75 32.13 9.08
CA GLN A 181 -1.42 31.45 10.32
C GLN A 181 -1.19 29.98 10.04
N PRO A 182 -0.03 29.37 10.44
CA PRO A 182 0.06 27.95 10.49
C PRO A 182 -0.96 27.52 11.57
N VAL A 183 -2.16 27.12 11.17
CA VAL A 183 -2.94 26.21 12.02
C VAL A 183 -1.97 25.08 12.28
N ALA A 184 -1.43 25.00 13.49
CA ALA A 184 -0.53 23.94 13.93
C ALA A 184 -1.24 22.67 13.50
N ALA A 185 -0.71 21.99 12.46
CA ALA A 185 -1.48 21.03 11.67
C ALA A 185 -2.03 20.03 12.67
N ALA A 186 -3.35 20.08 12.92
CA ALA A 186 -3.98 19.29 13.96
C ALA A 186 -3.54 17.84 13.75
N ARG A 187 -2.91 17.26 14.75
CA ARG A 187 -2.35 15.91 14.70
C ARG A 187 -3.10 15.06 15.69
N ARG A 188 -3.56 13.91 15.24
CA ARG A 188 -4.18 12.87 16.06
C ARG A 188 -3.34 11.61 15.98
N ARG A 189 -3.39 10.79 17.01
CA ARG A 189 -2.85 9.43 17.00
C ARG A 189 -3.98 8.48 17.40
N VAL A 190 -4.06 7.37 16.68
CA VAL A 190 -5.00 6.30 16.94
C VAL A 190 -4.25 4.99 16.90
N ALA A 191 -4.42 4.14 17.90
CA ALA A 191 -3.80 2.81 17.89
C ALA A 191 -4.26 2.04 16.64
N LEU A 192 -3.34 1.41 15.94
CA LEU A 192 -3.68 0.67 14.71
C LEU A 192 -4.66 -0.46 14.95
N VAL A 193 -4.65 -1.05 16.15
CA VAL A 193 -5.55 -2.13 16.55
C VAL A 193 -6.94 -1.64 16.99
N ASP A 194 -7.12 -0.33 17.25
CA ASP A 194 -8.41 0.26 17.62
C ASP A 194 -9.19 0.66 16.36
N THR A 195 -9.81 -0.34 15.73
CA THR A 195 -10.54 -0.15 14.48
C THR A 195 -11.72 0.82 14.62
N ALA A 196 -12.42 0.82 15.77
CA ALA A 196 -13.55 1.72 15.99
C ALA A 196 -13.09 3.19 16.01
N ALA A 197 -12.02 3.49 16.76
CA ALA A 197 -11.44 4.83 16.79
C ALA A 197 -10.84 5.26 15.43
N LEU A 198 -10.32 4.32 14.64
CA LEU A 198 -9.86 4.60 13.27
C LEU A 198 -11.03 4.99 12.38
N VAL A 199 -12.12 4.21 12.37
CA VAL A 199 -13.32 4.50 11.57
C VAL A 199 -13.89 5.87 11.95
N ASP A 200 -14.03 6.17 13.25
CA ASP A 200 -14.51 7.47 13.73
C ASP A 200 -13.60 8.61 13.26
N ALA A 201 -12.28 8.45 13.35
CA ALA A 201 -11.33 9.45 12.89
C ALA A 201 -11.48 9.72 11.38
N PHE A 202 -11.59 8.66 10.56
CA PHE A 202 -11.77 8.82 9.10
C PHE A 202 -13.09 9.54 8.78
N ARG A 203 -14.19 9.19 9.45
CA ARG A 203 -15.49 9.90 9.31
C ARG A 203 -15.39 11.38 9.64
N GLN A 204 -14.54 11.75 10.58
CA GLN A 204 -14.26 13.14 10.93
C GLN A 204 -13.29 13.84 9.96
N GLY A 205 -12.90 13.23 8.85
CA GLY A 205 -12.02 13.82 7.85
C GLY A 205 -10.52 13.79 8.19
N TRP A 206 -10.12 12.88 9.08
CA TRP A 206 -8.70 12.60 9.30
C TRP A 206 -8.18 11.58 8.29
N VAL A 207 -6.89 11.65 7.96
CA VAL A 207 -6.21 10.65 7.13
C VAL A 207 -4.91 10.21 7.77
N GLY A 208 -4.56 8.94 7.59
CA GLY A 208 -3.34 8.36 8.14
C GLY A 208 -2.12 8.76 7.32
N ALA A 209 -1.13 9.36 7.96
CA ALA A 209 0.05 9.95 7.30
C ALA A 209 1.40 9.34 7.74
N GLY A 210 1.40 8.36 8.60
CA GLY A 210 2.60 7.68 9.08
C GLY A 210 2.33 6.80 10.29
N VAL A 211 3.29 5.99 10.65
CA VAL A 211 3.23 5.10 11.82
C VAL A 211 4.24 5.55 12.87
N ARG A 212 3.86 5.46 14.13
CA ARG A 212 4.78 5.57 15.28
C ARG A 212 4.77 4.25 16.02
N PHE A 213 5.94 3.71 16.27
CA PHE A 213 6.12 2.56 17.15
C PHE A 213 6.43 3.03 18.57
N ALA A 214 5.78 2.41 19.55
CA ALA A 214 6.12 2.55 20.95
C ALA A 214 7.23 1.56 21.34
N ALA A 215 7.90 1.78 22.47
CA ALA A 215 8.91 0.86 22.98
C ALA A 215 8.33 -0.53 23.33
N SER A 216 7.01 -0.61 23.62
CA SER A 216 6.27 -1.85 23.85
C SER A 216 5.99 -2.67 22.58
N GLY A 217 6.34 -2.17 21.40
CA GLY A 217 5.99 -2.76 20.10
C GLY A 217 4.60 -2.35 19.58
N ALA A 218 3.76 -1.67 20.39
CA ALA A 218 2.50 -1.12 19.92
C ALA A 218 2.74 -0.05 18.84
N ALA A 219 1.78 0.10 17.93
CA ALA A 219 1.90 1.05 16.83
C ALA A 219 0.65 1.93 16.70
N ASP A 220 0.88 3.23 16.55
CA ASP A 220 -0.15 4.23 16.32
C ASP A 220 -0.09 4.74 14.89
N LEU A 221 -1.27 4.94 14.27
CA LEU A 221 -1.41 5.72 13.06
C LEU A 221 -1.37 7.21 13.41
N ARG A 222 -0.39 7.90 12.85
CA ARG A 222 -0.36 9.38 12.90
C ARG A 222 -1.32 9.90 11.86
N MET A 223 -2.26 10.73 12.28
CA MET A 223 -3.30 11.27 11.43
C MET A 223 -3.18 12.79 11.30
N VAL A 224 -3.56 13.30 10.15
CA VAL A 224 -3.60 14.73 9.81
C VAL A 224 -4.96 15.04 9.19
N ARG A 225 -5.40 16.31 9.24
CA ARG A 225 -6.60 16.74 8.51
C ARG A 225 -6.36 16.63 7.01
N SER A 226 -7.35 16.11 6.30
CA SER A 226 -7.30 15.98 4.85
C SER A 226 -8.01 17.15 4.17
N CYS A 227 -7.40 17.63 3.09
CA CYS A 227 -8.02 18.53 2.12
C CYS A 227 -8.26 17.81 0.79
N LEU A 228 -8.40 16.48 0.80
CA LEU A 228 -8.35 15.68 -0.41
C LEU A 228 -9.68 15.56 -1.10
N PRO A 229 -9.63 15.48 -2.46
CA PRO A 229 -10.80 15.21 -3.27
C PRO A 229 -11.22 13.73 -3.26
N VAL A 230 -10.40 12.81 -2.72
CA VAL A 230 -10.68 11.38 -2.69
C VAL A 230 -10.90 10.90 -1.27
N SER A 231 -12.06 10.33 -1.02
CA SER A 231 -12.49 9.70 0.23
C SER A 231 -13.07 8.30 -0.04
N LEU A 232 -13.41 7.57 1.02
CA LEU A 232 -14.28 6.41 0.88
C LEU A 232 -15.66 6.84 0.37
N ARG A 233 -16.30 5.97 -0.42
CA ARG A 233 -17.74 6.08 -0.65
C ARG A 233 -18.45 5.72 0.64
N THR A 234 -19.36 6.57 1.08
CA THR A 234 -20.38 6.19 2.03
C THR A 234 -21.49 5.52 1.22
N TYR A 235 -21.73 4.23 1.50
CA TYR A 235 -22.98 3.60 1.09
C TYR A 235 -23.98 3.94 2.16
N ASP A 236 -24.97 4.78 1.81
CA ASP A 236 -26.16 5.03 2.63
C ASP A 236 -27.07 3.80 2.63
#